data_7d7fdc46caba295f77283c2696b2f5ba
#
_entry.id   7d7fdc46caba295f77283c2696b2f5ba
#
_cell.length_a   1.000
_cell.length_b   1.000
_cell.length_c   1.000
_cell.angle_alpha   90.00
_cell.angle_beta   90.00
_cell.angle_gamma   90.00
#
_symmetry.space_group_name_H-M   'P 1'
#
loop_
_entity.id
_entity.type
_entity.pdbx_description
1 polymer ?
#
loop_
_entity_poly.entity_id
_entity_poly.type
_entity_poly.pdbx_seq_one_letter_code
_entity_poly.pdbx_strand_id
1 'polypeptide(L)'
;MAIPTTVKNILISQPAPEDLTKSQYRVLIDKYKVQLTFFKFFDVVGVSTREFRDSRIALLDYTAVIMTSKLAVDNYFRLAKELRITIPETMKYFCIGETIANYLQNHIQYRKRKIFYGKVAFSDLVEVMVKHKDEKFLFPCAEDASSDYFKM
;
A
#
# COMPACT_ATOMS: atom_id res chain seq x y z
N MET A 1 -2.94 -42.70 10.93
CA MET A 1 -3.69 -41.75 10.08
C MET A 1 -4.15 -40.62 10.96
N ALA A 2 -3.65 -39.39 10.74
CA ALA A 2 -4.15 -38.24 11.46
C ALA A 2 -5.55 -37.90 10.96
N ILE A 3 -6.52 -37.80 11.87
CA ILE A 3 -7.90 -37.40 11.58
C ILE A 3 -7.79 -35.93 11.10
N PRO A 4 -8.26 -35.56 9.90
CA PRO A 4 -8.23 -34.18 9.46
C PRO A 4 -9.09 -33.36 10.42
N THR A 5 -8.44 -32.46 11.16
CA THR A 5 -9.13 -31.54 12.07
C THR A 5 -9.97 -30.59 11.19
N THR A 6 -11.28 -30.72 11.22
CA THR A 6 -12.17 -29.85 10.46
C THR A 6 -12.16 -28.47 11.12
N VAL A 7 -11.69 -27.45 10.43
CA VAL A 7 -11.73 -26.07 10.89
C VAL A 7 -13.19 -25.64 10.99
N LYS A 8 -13.61 -25.18 12.19
CA LYS A 8 -14.98 -24.70 12.44
C LYS A 8 -15.07 -23.20 12.60
N ASN A 9 -14.01 -22.58 13.14
CA ASN A 9 -13.97 -21.15 13.43
C ASN A 9 -12.75 -20.52 12.77
N ILE A 10 -12.94 -19.38 12.15
CA ILE A 10 -11.86 -18.57 11.54
C ILE A 10 -11.96 -17.16 12.10
N LEU A 11 -10.85 -16.66 12.67
CA LEU A 11 -10.71 -15.27 13.08
C LEU A 11 -10.00 -14.50 11.97
N ILE A 12 -10.60 -13.39 11.52
CA ILE A 12 -10.10 -12.55 10.44
C ILE A 12 -9.71 -11.21 11.02
N SER A 13 -8.42 -10.85 10.90
CA SER A 13 -7.84 -9.60 11.39
C SER A 13 -8.15 -8.40 10.47
N GLN A 14 -9.43 -8.24 10.14
CA GLN A 14 -9.92 -7.14 9.29
C GLN A 14 -11.30 -6.71 9.76
N PRO A 15 -11.77 -5.50 9.44
CA PRO A 15 -13.16 -5.12 9.63
C PRO A 15 -14.09 -6.06 8.88
N ALA A 16 -15.26 -6.32 9.44
CA ALA A 16 -16.30 -7.08 8.74
C ALA A 16 -16.69 -6.31 7.45
N PRO A 17 -16.88 -6.98 6.32
CA PRO A 17 -17.44 -6.35 5.14
C PRO A 17 -18.90 -5.91 5.43
N GLU A 18 -19.33 -4.83 4.78
CA GLU A 18 -20.70 -4.31 4.92
C GLU A 18 -21.76 -5.36 4.55
N ASP A 19 -21.47 -6.18 3.56
CA ASP A 19 -22.35 -7.27 3.12
C ASP A 19 -21.54 -8.55 2.93
N LEU A 20 -21.65 -9.46 3.92
CA LEU A 20 -21.00 -10.78 3.89
C LEU A 20 -21.48 -11.63 2.71
N THR A 21 -22.73 -11.45 2.26
CA THR A 21 -23.31 -12.27 1.20
C THR A 21 -22.71 -11.96 -0.17
N LYS A 22 -22.20 -10.75 -0.36
CA LYS A 22 -21.51 -10.30 -1.58
C LYS A 22 -19.99 -10.38 -1.49
N SER A 23 -19.47 -10.76 -0.32
CA SER A 23 -18.03 -10.85 -0.09
C SER A 23 -17.45 -12.18 -0.57
N GLN A 24 -16.13 -12.20 -0.77
CA GLN A 24 -15.39 -13.44 -1.06
C GLN A 24 -15.50 -14.48 0.07
N TYR A 25 -15.86 -14.05 1.28
CA TYR A 25 -16.01 -14.93 2.45
C TYR A 25 -17.27 -15.79 2.41
N ARG A 26 -18.24 -15.46 1.56
CA ARG A 26 -19.47 -16.24 1.39
C ARG A 26 -19.19 -17.71 1.10
N VAL A 27 -18.21 -17.99 0.24
CA VAL A 27 -17.83 -19.37 -0.12
C VAL A 27 -17.40 -20.17 1.11
N LEU A 28 -16.70 -19.56 2.06
CA LEU A 28 -16.27 -20.21 3.29
C LEU A 28 -17.47 -20.58 4.17
N ILE A 29 -18.43 -19.70 4.29
CA ILE A 29 -19.65 -19.93 5.08
C ILE A 29 -20.54 -20.99 4.41
N ASP A 30 -20.84 -20.82 3.13
CA ASP A 30 -21.82 -21.65 2.41
C ASP A 30 -21.28 -23.08 2.15
N LYS A 31 -20.03 -23.17 1.65
CA LYS A 31 -19.44 -24.46 1.25
C LYS A 31 -18.83 -25.22 2.43
N TYR A 32 -18.10 -24.52 3.30
CA TYR A 32 -17.32 -25.16 4.36
C TYR A 32 -17.98 -25.09 5.74
N LYS A 33 -19.12 -24.38 5.86
CA LYS A 33 -19.90 -24.24 7.09
C LYS A 33 -19.06 -23.75 8.29
N VAL A 34 -18.07 -22.87 8.02
CA VAL A 34 -17.22 -22.28 9.06
C VAL A 34 -17.86 -21.02 9.62
N GLN A 35 -17.65 -20.78 10.90
CA GLN A 35 -18.01 -19.54 11.57
C GLN A 35 -16.88 -18.52 11.38
N LEU A 36 -17.20 -17.32 10.90
CA LEU A 36 -16.24 -16.24 10.75
C LEU A 36 -16.42 -15.21 11.85
N THR A 37 -15.31 -14.83 12.49
CA THR A 37 -15.25 -13.73 13.44
C THR A 37 -14.30 -12.68 12.88
N PHE A 38 -14.78 -11.45 12.76
CA PHE A 38 -13.95 -10.33 12.30
C PHE A 38 -13.54 -9.48 13.50
N PHE A 39 -12.23 -9.22 13.62
CA PHE A 39 -11.70 -8.37 14.66
C PHE A 39 -10.46 -7.63 14.17
N LYS A 40 -10.52 -6.30 14.15
CA LYS A 40 -9.41 -5.46 13.76
C LYS A 40 -8.45 -5.28 14.94
N PHE A 41 -7.28 -5.91 14.87
CA PHE A 41 -6.28 -5.90 15.95
C PHE A 41 -5.46 -4.63 16.02
N PHE A 42 -5.25 -3.96 14.89
CA PHE A 42 -4.40 -2.76 14.81
C PHE A 42 -4.90 -1.81 13.72
N ASP A 43 -4.52 -0.55 13.87
CA ASP A 43 -4.71 0.49 12.88
C ASP A 43 -3.35 0.99 12.39
N VAL A 44 -3.24 1.18 11.08
CA VAL A 44 -2.11 1.91 10.51
C VAL A 44 -2.51 3.36 10.37
N VAL A 45 -1.90 4.20 11.19
CA VAL A 45 -2.16 5.65 11.21
C VAL A 45 -1.05 6.36 10.43
N GLY A 46 -1.43 7.29 9.56
CA GLY A 46 -0.43 8.08 8.83
C GLY A 46 0.29 9.07 9.76
N VAL A 47 1.57 9.28 9.48
CA VAL A 47 2.41 10.27 10.18
C VAL A 47 1.71 11.63 10.20
N SER A 48 1.70 12.30 11.36
CA SER A 48 1.15 13.65 11.48
C SER A 48 2.03 14.68 10.77
N THR A 49 1.47 15.83 10.43
CA THR A 49 2.25 16.94 9.82
C THR A 49 3.36 17.45 10.74
N ARG A 50 3.16 17.37 12.07
CA ARG A 50 4.17 17.75 13.04
C ARG A 50 5.36 16.79 13.01
N GLU A 51 5.11 15.50 13.17
CA GLU A 51 6.14 14.46 13.12
C GLU A 51 6.88 14.49 11.78
N PHE A 52 6.16 14.68 10.67
CA PHE A 52 6.77 14.78 9.36
C PHE A 52 7.71 16.00 9.24
N ARG A 53 7.34 17.16 9.79
CA ARG A 53 8.21 18.34 9.85
C ARG A 53 9.44 18.09 10.71
N ASP A 54 9.27 17.42 11.84
CA ASP A 54 10.37 17.10 12.77
C ASP A 54 11.37 16.12 12.14
N SER A 55 10.94 15.27 11.17
CA SER A 55 11.81 14.36 10.42
C SER A 55 12.75 15.07 9.43
N ARG A 56 12.51 16.36 9.15
CA ARG A 56 13.28 17.18 8.18
C ARG A 56 13.29 16.63 6.75
N ILE A 57 12.34 15.78 6.41
CA ILE A 57 12.17 15.26 5.05
C ILE A 57 11.37 16.28 4.24
N ALA A 58 11.90 16.70 3.08
CA ALA A 58 11.18 17.56 2.16
C ALA A 58 10.69 16.74 0.96
N LEU A 59 9.37 16.69 0.74
CA LEU A 59 8.77 15.91 -0.35
C LEU A 59 9.29 16.32 -1.74
N LEU A 60 9.65 17.59 -1.90
CA LEU A 60 10.11 18.14 -3.17
C LEU A 60 11.60 17.85 -3.49
N ASP A 61 12.35 17.33 -2.53
CA ASP A 61 13.74 16.90 -2.75
C ASP A 61 13.82 15.57 -3.52
N TYR A 62 12.68 14.88 -3.67
CA TYR A 62 12.56 13.61 -4.35
C TYR A 62 11.90 13.78 -5.71
N THR A 63 12.34 12.96 -6.66
CA THR A 63 11.82 12.99 -8.04
C THR A 63 10.94 11.78 -8.35
N ALA A 64 10.95 10.78 -7.46
CA ALA A 64 10.16 9.56 -7.56
C ALA A 64 9.62 9.11 -6.20
N VAL A 65 8.44 8.48 -6.20
CA VAL A 65 7.82 7.92 -5.00
C VAL A 65 7.45 6.45 -5.22
N ILE A 66 7.81 5.59 -4.26
CA ILE A 66 7.46 4.17 -4.26
C ILE A 66 6.14 3.98 -3.51
N MET A 67 5.15 3.36 -4.17
CA MET A 67 3.81 3.14 -3.62
C MET A 67 3.51 1.65 -3.52
N THR A 68 3.46 1.12 -2.30
CA THR A 68 3.23 -0.32 -2.04
C THR A 68 1.81 -0.63 -1.59
N SER A 69 1.02 0.37 -1.21
CA SER A 69 -0.36 0.19 -0.75
C SER A 69 -1.22 1.40 -1.06
N LYS A 70 -2.54 1.22 -1.07
CA LYS A 70 -3.50 2.33 -1.17
C LYS A 70 -3.33 3.32 -0.03
N LEU A 71 -3.08 2.81 1.18
CA LEU A 71 -2.87 3.63 2.36
C LEU A 71 -1.62 4.52 2.24
N ALA A 72 -0.54 4.01 1.62
CA ALA A 72 0.65 4.82 1.33
C ALA A 72 0.33 5.95 0.34
N VAL A 73 -0.47 5.66 -0.69
CA VAL A 73 -0.95 6.68 -1.64
C VAL A 73 -1.75 7.75 -0.91
N ASP A 74 -2.78 7.35 -0.14
CA ASP A 74 -3.65 8.29 0.57
C ASP A 74 -2.88 9.18 1.54
N ASN A 75 -1.98 8.59 2.34
CA ASN A 75 -1.18 9.34 3.32
C ASN A 75 -0.18 10.28 2.67
N TYR A 76 0.45 9.91 1.56
CA TYR A 76 1.34 10.78 0.82
C TYR A 76 0.61 12.04 0.33
N PHE A 77 -0.54 11.89 -0.32
CA PHE A 77 -1.30 13.03 -0.84
C PHE A 77 -1.99 13.82 0.29
N ARG A 78 -2.41 13.16 1.38
CA ARG A 78 -2.91 13.84 2.58
C ARG A 78 -1.85 14.78 3.15
N LEU A 79 -0.63 14.27 3.38
CA LEU A 79 0.49 15.08 3.88
C LEU A 79 0.82 16.26 2.94
N ALA A 80 0.90 16.01 1.64
CA ALA A 80 1.15 17.07 0.67
C ALA A 80 0.08 18.17 0.75
N LYS A 81 -1.20 17.79 0.85
CA LYS A 81 -2.33 18.72 1.00
C LYS A 81 -2.26 19.50 2.32
N GLU A 82 -2.05 18.83 3.44
CA GLU A 82 -2.00 19.45 4.77
C GLU A 82 -0.79 20.40 4.90
N LEU A 83 0.32 20.06 4.27
CA LEU A 83 1.52 20.89 4.21
C LEU A 83 1.44 21.99 3.14
N ARG A 84 0.37 22.02 2.33
CA ARG A 84 0.18 22.95 1.20
C ARG A 84 1.29 22.83 0.15
N ILE A 85 1.79 21.61 -0.06
CA ILE A 85 2.82 21.32 -1.06
C ILE A 85 2.13 20.89 -2.35
N THR A 86 2.44 21.59 -3.44
CA THR A 86 2.01 21.18 -4.79
C THR A 86 3.02 20.19 -5.34
N ILE A 87 2.59 18.94 -5.55
CA ILE A 87 3.44 17.91 -6.14
C ILE A 87 3.70 18.23 -7.61
N PRO A 88 4.97 18.30 -8.04
CA PRO A 88 5.30 18.62 -9.43
C PRO A 88 4.73 17.61 -10.41
N GLU A 89 4.31 18.07 -11.57
CA GLU A 89 3.88 17.17 -12.64
C GLU A 89 4.99 16.25 -13.15
N THR A 90 6.25 16.55 -12.87
CA THR A 90 7.41 15.74 -13.21
C THR A 90 7.60 14.55 -12.27
N MET A 91 6.92 14.53 -11.11
CA MET A 91 7.01 13.43 -10.14
C MET A 91 6.68 12.09 -10.79
N LYS A 92 7.54 11.10 -10.57
CA LYS A 92 7.35 9.72 -11.02
C LYS A 92 6.83 8.85 -9.89
N TYR A 93 6.04 7.84 -10.23
CA TYR A 93 5.43 6.94 -9.26
C TYR A 93 5.76 5.51 -9.62
N PHE A 94 6.28 4.78 -8.66
CA PHE A 94 6.67 3.38 -8.79
C PHE A 94 5.76 2.54 -7.88
N CYS A 95 4.79 1.86 -8.49
CA CYS A 95 3.76 1.11 -7.79
C CYS A 95 4.12 -0.37 -7.75
N ILE A 96 3.83 -1.05 -6.62
CA ILE A 96 4.13 -2.48 -6.49
C ILE A 96 3.40 -3.32 -7.54
N GLY A 97 2.23 -2.87 -7.98
CA GLY A 97 1.43 -3.56 -9.00
C GLY A 97 0.39 -2.64 -9.64
N GLU A 98 -0.25 -3.13 -10.66
CA GLU A 98 -1.24 -2.41 -11.47
C GLU A 98 -2.42 -1.88 -10.63
N THR A 99 -2.86 -2.64 -9.62
CA THR A 99 -3.96 -2.22 -8.72
C THR A 99 -3.64 -0.89 -8.02
N ILE A 100 -2.40 -0.71 -7.56
CA ILE A 100 -1.97 0.53 -6.90
C ILE A 100 -1.77 1.65 -7.93
N ALA A 101 -1.24 1.32 -9.11
CA ALA A 101 -1.11 2.28 -10.21
C ALA A 101 -2.48 2.83 -10.66
N ASN A 102 -3.50 1.96 -10.73
CA ASN A 102 -4.87 2.37 -11.03
C ASN A 102 -5.49 3.20 -9.90
N TYR A 103 -5.24 2.83 -8.63
CA TYR A 103 -5.74 3.58 -7.48
C TYR A 103 -5.17 5.01 -7.42
N LEU A 104 -3.91 5.18 -7.82
CA LEU A 104 -3.23 6.47 -7.87
C LEU A 104 -3.97 7.52 -8.72
N GLN A 105 -4.78 7.09 -9.68
CA GLN A 105 -5.59 7.97 -10.54
C GLN A 105 -6.65 8.78 -9.77
N ASN A 106 -6.99 8.37 -8.55
CA ASN A 106 -7.87 9.15 -7.68
C ASN A 106 -7.21 10.45 -7.20
N HIS A 107 -5.90 10.54 -7.28
CA HIS A 107 -5.12 11.67 -6.77
C HIS A 107 -4.41 12.46 -7.88
N ILE A 108 -4.07 11.80 -8.99
CA ILE A 108 -3.37 12.43 -10.11
C ILE A 108 -3.99 12.03 -11.45
N GLN A 109 -3.80 12.89 -12.46
CA GLN A 109 -4.14 12.52 -13.83
C GLN A 109 -3.16 11.45 -14.34
N TYR A 110 -3.71 10.31 -14.80
CA TYR A 110 -2.90 9.21 -15.32
C TYR A 110 -2.05 9.66 -16.51
N ARG A 111 -0.74 9.43 -16.42
CA ARG A 111 0.20 9.65 -17.52
C ARG A 111 1.16 8.46 -17.58
N LYS A 112 1.06 7.66 -18.62
CA LYS A 112 1.86 6.43 -18.85
C LYS A 112 3.38 6.60 -18.66
N ARG A 113 3.90 7.80 -18.90
CA ARG A 113 5.34 8.11 -18.78
C ARG A 113 5.80 8.38 -17.34
N LYS A 114 4.88 8.43 -16.38
CA LYS A 114 5.16 8.82 -14.99
C LYS A 114 4.79 7.75 -13.99
N ILE A 115 4.02 6.76 -14.39
CA ILE A 115 3.54 5.68 -13.52
C ILE A 115 4.13 4.39 -14.04
N PHE A 116 4.93 3.77 -13.19
CA PHE A 116 5.60 2.50 -13.44
C PHE A 116 5.11 1.49 -12.41
N TYR A 117 5.00 0.23 -12.77
CA TYR A 117 4.61 -0.80 -11.81
C TYR A 117 5.25 -2.15 -12.12
N GLY A 118 5.51 -2.92 -11.05
CA GLY A 118 5.90 -4.31 -11.12
C GLY A 118 4.69 -5.22 -11.33
N LYS A 119 4.91 -6.53 -11.28
CA LYS A 119 3.81 -7.50 -11.36
C LYS A 119 3.07 -7.58 -10.03
N VAL A 120 3.72 -7.96 -8.94
CA VAL A 120 3.18 -8.02 -7.58
C VAL A 120 4.30 -7.98 -6.53
N ALA A 121 5.45 -8.60 -6.82
CA ALA A 121 6.55 -8.67 -5.89
C ALA A 121 7.39 -7.37 -5.91
N PHE A 122 7.98 -7.04 -4.77
CA PHE A 122 8.85 -5.86 -4.67
C PHE A 122 10.09 -6.01 -5.57
N SER A 123 10.62 -7.23 -5.73
CA SER A 123 11.71 -7.54 -6.67
C SER A 123 11.39 -7.13 -8.11
N ASP A 124 10.15 -7.36 -8.57
CA ASP A 124 9.74 -6.95 -9.92
C ASP A 124 9.78 -5.42 -10.08
N LEU A 125 9.46 -4.70 -9.00
CA LEU A 125 9.52 -3.24 -8.98
C LEU A 125 10.96 -2.74 -9.01
N VAL A 126 11.88 -3.41 -8.31
CA VAL A 126 13.31 -3.09 -8.32
C VAL A 126 13.88 -3.18 -9.73
N GLU A 127 13.52 -4.19 -10.52
CA GLU A 127 13.95 -4.31 -11.92
C GLU A 127 13.53 -3.10 -12.78
N VAL A 128 12.36 -2.53 -12.47
CA VAL A 128 11.89 -1.30 -13.13
C VAL A 128 12.66 -0.08 -12.64
N MET A 129 12.91 0.01 -11.32
CA MET A 129 13.63 1.12 -10.70
C MET A 129 15.08 1.24 -11.17
N VAL A 130 15.77 0.12 -11.41
CA VAL A 130 17.16 0.08 -11.93
C VAL A 130 17.29 0.84 -13.25
N LYS A 131 16.23 0.89 -14.08
CA LYS A 131 16.21 1.69 -15.31
C LYS A 131 16.07 3.20 -15.07
N HIS A 132 15.81 3.59 -13.83
CA HIS A 132 15.58 4.97 -13.39
C HIS A 132 16.49 5.35 -12.20
N LYS A 133 17.72 4.83 -12.18
CA LYS A 133 18.70 5.01 -11.10
C LYS A 133 19.08 6.47 -10.81
N ASP A 134 18.81 7.38 -11.74
CA ASP A 134 19.08 8.80 -11.58
C ASP A 134 17.99 9.53 -10.77
N GLU A 135 16.87 8.85 -10.47
CA GLU A 135 15.81 9.40 -9.64
C GLU A 135 16.15 9.33 -8.16
N LYS A 136 15.68 10.32 -7.41
CA LYS A 136 15.71 10.31 -5.95
C LYS A 136 14.39 9.73 -5.44
N PHE A 137 14.45 8.53 -4.90
CA PHE A 137 13.26 7.80 -4.46
C PHE A 137 12.88 8.13 -3.02
N LEU A 138 11.61 8.45 -2.79
CA LEU A 138 10.97 8.46 -1.49
C LEU A 138 10.15 7.17 -1.33
N PHE A 139 10.32 6.48 -0.22
CA PHE A 139 9.56 5.26 0.10
C PHE A 139 8.74 5.45 1.38
N PRO A 140 7.45 5.82 1.26
CA PRO A 140 6.53 5.79 2.39
C PRO A 140 6.27 4.35 2.83
N CYS A 141 6.71 4.01 4.03
CA CYS A 141 6.52 2.68 4.62
C CYS A 141 6.10 2.80 6.09
N ALA A 142 5.66 1.69 6.69
CA ALA A 142 5.42 1.63 8.11
C ALA A 142 6.75 1.71 8.88
N GLU A 143 6.71 2.19 10.12
CA GLU A 143 7.89 2.36 10.99
C GLU A 143 8.57 1.02 11.27
N ASP A 144 7.77 -0.05 11.38
CA ASP A 144 8.22 -1.43 11.58
C ASP A 144 8.48 -2.19 10.26
N ALA A 145 8.52 -1.47 9.12
CA ALA A 145 8.79 -2.11 7.84
C ALA A 145 10.12 -2.86 7.88
N SER A 146 10.07 -4.13 7.47
CA SER A 146 11.23 -5.00 7.45
C SER A 146 12.41 -4.35 6.72
N SER A 147 13.59 -4.37 7.35
CA SER A 147 14.83 -3.90 6.73
C SER A 147 15.19 -4.66 5.44
N ASP A 148 14.48 -5.73 5.13
CA ASP A 148 14.70 -6.55 3.95
C ASP A 148 14.40 -5.82 2.64
N TYR A 149 13.52 -4.81 2.67
CA TYR A 149 13.29 -3.91 1.52
C TYR A 149 14.52 -3.05 1.19
N PHE A 150 15.43 -2.87 2.15
CA PHE A 150 16.59 -1.98 1.99
C PHE A 150 17.91 -2.74 1.76
N LYS A 151 17.87 -4.07 1.74
CA LYS A 151 19.06 -4.93 1.57
C LYS A 151 19.25 -5.48 0.15
N MET A 152 18.39 -5.05 -0.79
CA MET A 152 18.46 -5.48 -2.19
C MET A 152 19.36 -4.57 -3.03
#